data_0eb9f5c5301906dfcc61c1c20a75c851
#
_entry.id   0eb9f5c5301906dfcc61c1c20a75c851
#
_cell.length_a   1.000
_cell.length_b   1.000
_cell.length_c   1.000
_cell.angle_alpha   90.00
_cell.angle_beta   90.00
_cell.angle_gamma   90.00
#
_symmetry.space_group_name_H-M   'P 1'
#
loop_
_entity.id
_entity.type
_entity.pdbx_description
1 polymer ?
#
loop_
_entity_poly.entity_id
_entity_poly.type
_entity_poly.pdbx_seq_one_letter_code
_entity_poly.pdbx_strand_id
1 'polypeptide(L)'
;MKCKFLIAKVIGVSLLLAVPAVVWGAEDGAALYKKKCANCHGASGEGKPAMKAPALKGTTLDAAAISEQLTKGKQGSKAPHGKAIAGVNEAQAKAIADFVKSLK
;
A
#
# COMPACT_ATOMS: atom_id res chain seq x y z
N MET A 1 54.77 33.69 -37.52
CA MET A 1 53.32 33.76 -37.22
C MET A 1 52.98 32.62 -36.30
N LYS A 2 52.62 32.95 -35.08
CA LYS A 2 52.28 31.94 -34.09
C LYS A 2 50.74 31.89 -34.02
N CYS A 3 50.15 30.81 -34.51
CA CYS A 3 48.73 30.55 -34.33
C CYS A 3 48.52 30.08 -32.89
N LYS A 4 47.91 30.90 -32.08
CA LYS A 4 47.45 30.53 -30.76
C LYS A 4 46.08 29.80 -30.92
N PHE A 5 46.12 28.48 -30.80
CA PHE A 5 44.91 27.69 -30.67
C PHE A 5 44.32 27.98 -29.29
N LEU A 6 43.22 28.72 -29.27
CA LEU A 6 42.38 28.81 -28.10
C LEU A 6 41.55 27.55 -28.01
N ILE A 7 41.94 26.67 -27.12
CA ILE A 7 41.13 25.50 -26.78
C ILE A 7 40.03 26.00 -25.88
N ALA A 8 38.82 26.16 -26.47
CA ALA A 8 37.65 26.41 -25.71
C ALA A 8 37.30 25.13 -24.94
N LYS A 9 37.49 25.14 -23.63
CA LYS A 9 36.96 24.11 -22.73
C LYS A 9 35.44 24.21 -22.73
N VAL A 10 34.79 23.33 -23.44
CA VAL A 10 33.35 23.12 -23.32
C VAL A 10 33.17 22.33 -22.01
N ILE A 11 32.79 23.05 -20.96
CA ILE A 11 32.35 22.43 -19.72
C ILE A 11 30.95 21.89 -20.00
N GLY A 12 30.89 20.60 -20.29
CA GLY A 12 29.61 19.88 -20.37
C GLY A 12 28.97 19.83 -18.99
N VAL A 13 28.02 20.68 -18.75
CA VAL A 13 27.14 20.55 -17.59
C VAL A 13 26.24 19.35 -17.87
N SER A 14 26.63 18.20 -17.36
CA SER A 14 25.74 17.03 -17.29
C SER A 14 24.63 17.35 -16.30
N LEU A 15 23.51 17.81 -16.81
CA LEU A 15 22.29 17.93 -16.03
C LEU A 15 21.75 16.52 -15.78
N LEU A 16 22.12 15.96 -14.64
CA LEU A 16 21.50 14.73 -14.13
C LEU A 16 20.04 15.05 -13.83
N LEU A 17 19.19 14.80 -14.81
CA LEU A 17 17.76 14.75 -14.57
C LEU A 17 17.49 13.56 -13.65
N ALA A 18 17.34 13.85 -12.36
CA ALA A 18 16.81 12.87 -11.42
C ALA A 18 15.36 12.60 -11.82
N VAL A 19 15.16 11.54 -12.58
CA VAL A 19 13.81 11.04 -12.87
C VAL A 19 13.29 10.49 -11.54
N PRO A 20 12.20 11.02 -10.98
CA PRO A 20 11.61 10.40 -9.82
C PRO A 20 11.24 8.96 -10.22
N ALA A 21 11.77 8.01 -9.49
CA ALA A 21 11.38 6.62 -9.67
C ALA A 21 9.88 6.53 -9.36
N VAL A 22 9.06 6.44 -10.39
CA VAL A 22 7.65 6.10 -10.22
C VAL A 22 7.64 4.66 -9.77
N VAL A 23 7.38 4.44 -8.49
CA VAL A 23 7.19 3.09 -7.96
C VAL A 23 5.87 2.57 -8.52
N TRP A 24 5.95 1.88 -9.62
CA TRP A 24 4.83 1.14 -10.17
C TRP A 24 4.62 -0.09 -9.28
N GLY A 25 3.52 -0.18 -8.55
CA GLY A 25 3.15 -1.46 -8.02
C GLY A 25 2.53 -1.56 -6.64
N ALA A 26 2.49 -0.55 -5.80
CA ALA A 26 1.69 -0.63 -4.60
C ALA A 26 0.56 0.39 -4.69
N GLU A 27 -0.67 -0.06 -4.91
CA GLU A 27 -1.82 0.79 -4.64
C GLU A 27 -1.75 1.25 -3.18
N ASP A 28 -2.14 2.49 -2.93
CA ASP A 28 -2.25 3.03 -1.59
C ASP A 28 -3.16 2.12 -0.73
N GLY A 29 -2.69 1.74 0.45
CA GLY A 29 -3.43 0.92 1.38
C GLY A 29 -4.79 1.50 1.75
N ALA A 30 -4.89 2.81 1.86
CA ALA A 30 -6.16 3.51 2.10
C ALA A 30 -7.14 3.32 0.93
N ALA A 31 -6.67 3.43 -0.31
CA ALA A 31 -7.50 3.23 -1.49
C ALA A 31 -7.98 1.77 -1.61
N LEU A 32 -7.10 0.81 -1.35
CA LEU A 32 -7.44 -0.62 -1.32
C LEU A 32 -8.43 -0.93 -0.21
N TYR A 33 -8.22 -0.39 0.98
CA TYR A 33 -9.16 -0.53 2.10
C TYR A 33 -10.54 -0.02 1.72
N LYS A 34 -10.61 1.15 1.11
CA LYS A 34 -11.87 1.74 0.67
C LYS A 34 -12.62 0.83 -0.32
N LYS A 35 -11.90 0.21 -1.25
CA LYS A 35 -12.49 -0.68 -2.25
C LYS A 35 -12.92 -2.03 -1.68
N LYS A 36 -12.12 -2.62 -0.80
CA LYS A 36 -12.24 -4.03 -0.40
C LYS A 36 -12.82 -4.23 0.99
N CYS A 37 -12.67 -3.28 1.89
CA CYS A 37 -12.91 -3.46 3.31
C CYS A 37 -13.99 -2.53 3.87
N ALA A 38 -13.99 -1.27 3.44
CA ALA A 38 -14.82 -0.22 4.02
C ALA A 38 -16.33 -0.47 3.92
N ASN A 39 -16.78 -1.19 2.89
CA ASN A 39 -18.19 -1.50 2.74
C ASN A 39 -18.75 -2.28 3.95
N CYS A 40 -17.96 -3.18 4.51
CA CYS A 40 -18.34 -3.96 5.69
C CYS A 40 -17.81 -3.36 6.99
N HIS A 41 -16.55 -2.87 7.00
CA HIS A 41 -15.88 -2.42 8.23
C HIS A 41 -15.99 -0.92 8.50
N GLY A 42 -16.57 -0.16 7.58
CA GLY A 42 -16.64 1.30 7.70
C GLY A 42 -15.44 2.02 7.14
N ALA A 43 -15.62 3.27 6.72
CA ALA A 43 -14.59 4.08 6.08
C ALA A 43 -13.38 4.35 6.99
N SER A 44 -13.60 4.41 8.29
CA SER A 44 -12.59 4.62 9.33
C SER A 44 -12.30 3.36 10.16
N GLY A 45 -12.75 2.20 9.71
CA GLY A 45 -12.60 0.95 10.45
C GLY A 45 -13.44 0.87 11.72
N GLU A 46 -14.51 1.63 11.80
CA GLU A 46 -15.39 1.69 12.98
C GLU A 46 -16.26 0.44 13.16
N GLY A 47 -16.34 -0.38 12.12
CA GLY A 47 -17.23 -1.53 12.09
C GLY A 47 -18.65 -1.18 11.71
N LYS A 48 -19.42 -2.18 11.33
CA LYS A 48 -20.86 -2.04 11.03
C LYS A 48 -21.63 -3.19 11.68
N PRO A 49 -22.35 -2.94 12.79
CA PRO A 49 -23.12 -3.98 13.45
C PRO A 49 -24.14 -4.67 12.54
N ALA A 50 -24.78 -3.93 11.65
CA ALA A 50 -25.73 -4.48 10.68
C ALA A 50 -25.10 -5.49 9.72
N MET A 51 -23.79 -5.37 9.43
CA MET A 51 -23.01 -6.30 8.61
C MET A 51 -22.31 -7.37 9.47
N LYS A 52 -22.47 -7.32 10.78
CA LYS A 52 -21.72 -8.15 11.75
C LYS A 52 -20.21 -8.05 11.56
N ALA A 53 -19.74 -6.90 11.05
CA ALA A 53 -18.34 -6.60 10.83
C ALA A 53 -17.77 -5.86 12.06
N PRO A 54 -16.75 -6.41 12.72
CA PRO A 54 -16.16 -5.75 13.87
C PRO A 54 -15.38 -4.52 13.49
N ALA A 55 -15.13 -3.65 14.47
CA ALA A 55 -14.20 -2.53 14.28
C ALA A 55 -12.79 -3.03 14.02
N LEU A 56 -12.11 -2.40 13.08
CA LEU A 56 -10.70 -2.68 12.76
C LEU A 56 -9.76 -1.66 13.44
N LYS A 57 -10.25 -0.42 13.64
CA LYS A 57 -9.46 0.57 14.37
C LYS A 57 -9.20 0.08 15.80
N GLY A 58 -7.98 0.28 16.27
CA GLY A 58 -7.57 -0.20 17.58
C GLY A 58 -7.40 -1.71 17.69
N THR A 59 -7.36 -2.44 16.57
CA THR A 59 -7.13 -3.88 16.58
C THR A 59 -5.83 -4.25 17.28
N THR A 60 -5.86 -5.34 18.03
CA THR A 60 -4.67 -5.91 18.69
C THR A 60 -3.84 -6.79 17.76
N LEU A 61 -4.36 -7.14 16.57
CA LEU A 61 -3.61 -7.89 15.57
C LEU A 61 -2.46 -7.04 15.05
N ASP A 62 -1.29 -7.65 14.87
CA ASP A 62 -0.18 -6.98 14.19
C ASP A 62 -0.38 -6.98 12.66
N ALA A 63 0.41 -6.16 11.97
CA ALA A 63 0.31 -6.04 10.52
C ALA A 63 0.57 -7.36 9.79
N ALA A 64 1.46 -8.20 10.30
CA ALA A 64 1.74 -9.50 9.71
C ALA A 64 0.54 -10.45 9.80
N ALA A 65 -0.12 -10.48 10.95
CA ALA A 65 -1.32 -11.30 11.15
C ALA A 65 -2.48 -10.84 10.25
N ILE A 66 -2.66 -9.53 10.12
CA ILE A 66 -3.67 -8.96 9.21
C ILE A 66 -3.36 -9.33 7.76
N SER A 67 -2.12 -9.15 7.33
CA SER A 67 -1.67 -9.48 5.98
C SER A 67 -1.86 -10.98 5.67
N GLU A 68 -1.51 -11.84 6.61
CA GLU A 68 -1.71 -13.28 6.46
C GLU A 68 -3.19 -13.65 6.33
N GLN A 69 -4.04 -13.06 7.13
CA GLN A 69 -5.49 -13.28 7.02
C GLN A 69 -6.05 -12.85 5.67
N LEU A 70 -5.55 -11.76 5.10
CA LEU A 70 -5.97 -11.28 3.79
C LEU A 70 -5.49 -12.17 2.65
N THR A 71 -4.30 -12.76 2.75
CA THR A 71 -3.69 -13.56 1.68
C THR A 71 -4.04 -15.04 1.76
N LYS A 72 -4.30 -15.56 2.94
CA LYS A 72 -4.57 -16.99 3.16
C LYS A 72 -5.97 -17.26 3.70
N GLY A 73 -6.60 -16.27 4.30
CA GLY A 73 -7.82 -16.45 5.05
C GLY A 73 -7.56 -17.04 6.44
N LYS A 74 -8.60 -17.06 7.25
CA LYS A 74 -8.60 -17.69 8.56
C LYS A 74 -9.67 -18.75 8.62
N GLN A 75 -9.27 -20.00 8.73
CA GLN A 75 -10.18 -21.13 8.81
C GLN A 75 -11.18 -20.94 9.97
N GLY A 76 -12.44 -21.22 9.71
CA GLY A 76 -13.51 -21.06 10.70
C GLY A 76 -14.08 -19.65 10.79
N SER A 77 -13.48 -18.67 10.12
CA SER A 77 -14.04 -17.32 10.05
C SER A 77 -15.24 -17.26 9.10
N LYS A 78 -16.14 -16.33 9.38
CA LYS A 78 -17.25 -16.03 8.48
C LYS A 78 -16.74 -15.43 7.16
N ALA A 79 -17.49 -15.64 6.09
CA ALA A 79 -17.18 -15.04 4.80
C ALA A 79 -17.07 -13.49 4.93
N PRO A 80 -16.14 -12.85 4.23
CA PRO A 80 -15.20 -13.42 3.26
C PRO A 80 -13.89 -13.95 3.86
N HIS A 81 -13.69 -13.89 5.17
CA HIS A 81 -12.40 -14.10 5.86
C HIS A 81 -12.00 -15.56 6.04
N GLY A 82 -12.86 -16.50 5.68
CA GLY A 82 -12.50 -17.93 5.65
C GLY A 82 -11.56 -18.31 4.52
N LYS A 83 -11.34 -17.41 3.57
CA LYS A 83 -10.48 -17.57 2.39
C LYS A 83 -9.66 -16.31 2.17
N ALA A 84 -8.66 -16.43 1.29
CA ALA A 84 -7.94 -15.23 0.79
C ALA A 84 -8.92 -14.24 0.15
N ILE A 85 -8.68 -12.95 0.35
CA ILE A 85 -9.48 -11.90 -0.29
C ILE A 85 -9.11 -11.82 -1.76
N ALA A 86 -10.10 -11.98 -2.63
CA ALA A 86 -9.89 -11.92 -4.08
C ALA A 86 -9.31 -10.58 -4.52
N GLY A 87 -8.33 -10.62 -5.41
CA GLY A 87 -7.69 -9.42 -5.95
C GLY A 87 -6.71 -8.73 -5.02
N VAL A 88 -6.30 -9.37 -3.92
CA VAL A 88 -5.32 -8.85 -2.97
C VAL A 88 -4.09 -9.75 -2.98
N ASN A 89 -2.97 -9.24 -3.48
CA ASN A 89 -1.67 -9.90 -3.40
C ASN A 89 -0.96 -9.57 -2.08
N GLU A 90 0.22 -10.15 -1.84
CA GLU A 90 0.98 -9.93 -0.61
C GLU A 90 1.36 -8.47 -0.37
N ALA A 91 1.80 -7.76 -1.41
CA ALA A 91 2.16 -6.35 -1.30
C ALA A 91 0.94 -5.48 -0.98
N GLN A 92 -0.19 -5.76 -1.60
CA GLN A 92 -1.45 -5.09 -1.33
C GLN A 92 -1.98 -5.40 0.07
N ALA A 93 -1.89 -6.66 0.50
CA ALA A 93 -2.26 -7.07 1.85
C ALA A 93 -1.44 -6.36 2.92
N LYS A 94 -0.13 -6.22 2.69
CA LYS A 94 0.76 -5.45 3.57
C LYS A 94 0.34 -3.99 3.64
N ALA A 95 0.05 -3.36 2.50
CA ALA A 95 -0.38 -1.97 2.45
C ALA A 95 -1.71 -1.77 3.19
N ILE A 96 -2.67 -2.67 3.03
CA ILE A 96 -3.94 -2.65 3.77
C ILE A 96 -3.69 -2.83 5.27
N ALA A 97 -2.85 -3.78 5.65
CA ALA A 97 -2.54 -4.05 7.05
C ALA A 97 -1.90 -2.83 7.73
N ASP A 98 -0.94 -2.19 7.08
CA ASP A 98 -0.31 -0.98 7.58
C ASP A 98 -1.33 0.17 7.73
N PHE A 99 -2.24 0.31 6.76
CA PHE A 99 -3.32 1.29 6.86
C PHE A 99 -4.25 0.99 8.04
N VAL A 100 -4.69 -0.24 8.20
CA VAL A 100 -5.56 -0.64 9.33
C VAL A 100 -4.89 -0.35 10.68
N LYS A 101 -3.60 -0.62 10.81
CA LYS A 101 -2.84 -0.31 12.03
C LYS A 101 -2.71 1.19 12.29
N SER A 102 -2.86 2.02 11.26
CA SER A 102 -2.82 3.48 11.39
C SER A 102 -4.16 4.09 11.84
N LEU A 103 -5.25 3.33 11.79
CA LEU A 103 -6.58 3.79 12.19
C LEU A 103 -6.66 4.00 13.70
N LYS A 104 -7.17 5.17 14.10
CA LYS A 104 -7.31 5.57 15.51
C LYS A 104 -8.74 5.87 15.87
#